data_10445f2e9672e2c695bf45ae57eb7160
#
_entry.id   10445f2e9672e2c695bf45ae57eb7160
#
_cell.length_a   1.000
_cell.length_b   1.000
_cell.length_c   1.000
_cell.angle_alpha   90.00
_cell.angle_beta   90.00
_cell.angle_gamma   90.00
#
_symmetry.space_group_name_H-M   'P 1'
#
loop_
_entity.id
_entity.type
_entity.pdbx_description
1 polymer ?
#
loop_
_entity_poly.entity_id
_entity_poly.type
_entity_poly.pdbx_seq_one_letter_code
_entity_poly.pdbx_strand_id
1 'polypeptide(L)'
;DVYKRQQINGEKQDVEVFSMGDSHKPVDIAKAAIEHAQKNGHNVVILDTAGRLHIDEEMMQELQEIKANVDVTQTILVVDAMTGQDAVNVASNFNEKIGIDGVVLTKLDGDTRGGAALSIRSVTGKPILYVGMGEKLSDLEQFYPDRMASRILGMGDVLTMIEKAQENIDEEKAKELERKMKKAEFGFDDYLESMNQMKKMGGLSSVLSICLLYTSPSPRDTER
;
A
#
# COMPACT_ATOMS: atom_id res chain seq x y z
N ASP A 1 -16.64 -9.38 -12.64
CA ASP A 1 -17.11 -8.12 -13.21
C ASP A 1 -16.44 -6.97 -12.47
N VAL A 2 -15.55 -6.24 -13.17
CA VAL A 2 -14.68 -5.20 -12.59
C VAL A 2 -15.53 -4.06 -12.00
N TYR A 3 -16.59 -3.65 -12.66
CA TYR A 3 -17.49 -2.57 -12.21
C TYR A 3 -18.19 -2.91 -10.89
N LYS A 4 -18.61 -4.16 -10.70
CA LYS A 4 -19.17 -4.59 -9.41
C LYS A 4 -18.19 -4.48 -8.27
N ARG A 5 -16.91 -4.77 -8.52
CA ARG A 5 -15.85 -4.66 -7.50
C ARG A 5 -15.62 -3.21 -7.11
N GLN A 6 -15.57 -2.29 -8.07
CA GLN A 6 -15.42 -0.86 -7.81
C GLN A 6 -16.60 -0.32 -7.01
N GLN A 7 -17.82 -0.65 -7.38
CA GLN A 7 -19.02 -0.24 -6.64
C GLN A 7 -19.01 -0.75 -5.19
N ILE A 8 -18.73 -2.04 -4.99
CA ILE A 8 -18.67 -2.62 -3.64
C ILE A 8 -17.58 -1.97 -2.79
N ASN A 9 -16.42 -1.67 -3.37
CA ASN A 9 -15.33 -1.02 -2.65
C ASN A 9 -15.65 0.45 -2.36
N GLY A 10 -16.28 1.16 -3.28
CA GLY A 10 -16.74 2.53 -3.06
C GLY A 10 -17.77 2.61 -1.93
N GLU A 11 -18.80 1.76 -1.96
CA GLU A 11 -19.80 1.69 -0.91
C GLU A 11 -19.19 1.40 0.48
N LYS A 12 -18.19 0.50 0.55
CA LYS A 12 -17.50 0.19 1.81
C LYS A 12 -16.70 1.37 2.40
N GLN A 13 -16.29 2.30 1.55
CA GLN A 13 -15.46 3.45 1.93
C GLN A 13 -16.22 4.78 1.92
N ASP A 14 -17.54 4.72 1.68
CA ASP A 14 -18.38 5.91 1.50
C ASP A 14 -17.86 6.86 0.40
N VAL A 15 -17.36 6.26 -0.69
CA VAL A 15 -16.83 6.96 -1.86
C VAL A 15 -17.75 6.70 -3.05
N GLU A 16 -18.21 7.78 -3.69
CA GLU A 16 -19.05 7.68 -4.89
C GLU A 16 -18.24 7.12 -6.06
N VAL A 17 -18.83 6.14 -6.76
CA VAL A 17 -18.24 5.54 -7.95
C VAL A 17 -19.04 5.97 -9.20
N PHE A 18 -18.37 6.66 -10.12
CA PHE A 18 -18.92 7.09 -11.38
C PHE A 18 -18.50 6.15 -12.50
N SER A 19 -19.45 5.70 -13.34
CA SER A 19 -19.19 4.83 -14.49
C SER A 19 -20.21 5.11 -15.60
N MET A 20 -19.74 5.10 -16.84
CA MET A 20 -20.60 5.25 -18.04
C MET A 20 -20.70 3.97 -18.89
N GLY A 21 -20.16 2.83 -18.38
CA GLY A 21 -20.10 1.57 -19.11
C GLY A 21 -19.06 1.57 -20.25
N ASP A 22 -19.05 0.49 -21.05
CA ASP A 22 -17.98 0.19 -22.01
C ASP A 22 -18.18 0.84 -23.40
N SER A 23 -19.28 1.56 -23.61
CA SER A 23 -19.62 2.12 -24.92
C SER A 23 -19.05 3.51 -25.19
N HIS A 24 -18.44 4.14 -24.21
CA HIS A 24 -17.90 5.48 -24.29
C HIS A 24 -16.37 5.48 -24.34
N LYS A 25 -15.81 6.50 -25.01
CA LYS A 25 -14.35 6.67 -25.01
C LYS A 25 -13.85 7.06 -23.61
N PRO A 26 -12.69 6.56 -23.15
CA PRO A 26 -12.14 6.87 -21.84
C PRO A 26 -11.97 8.36 -21.55
N VAL A 27 -11.62 9.14 -22.57
CA VAL A 27 -11.52 10.61 -22.45
C VAL A 27 -12.88 11.25 -22.13
N ASP A 28 -13.95 10.77 -22.76
CA ASP A 28 -15.29 11.31 -22.51
C ASP A 28 -15.80 10.94 -21.12
N ILE A 29 -15.48 9.70 -20.67
CA ILE A 29 -15.77 9.25 -19.30
C ILE A 29 -15.03 10.13 -18.29
N ALA A 30 -13.74 10.40 -18.52
CA ALA A 30 -12.93 11.23 -17.63
C ALA A 30 -13.48 12.66 -17.50
N LYS A 31 -13.85 13.29 -18.63
CA LYS A 31 -14.47 14.62 -18.63
C LYS A 31 -15.81 14.63 -17.89
N ALA A 32 -16.67 13.65 -18.17
CA ALA A 32 -17.97 13.54 -17.53
C ALA A 32 -17.83 13.29 -16.00
N ALA A 33 -16.86 12.48 -15.59
CA ALA A 33 -16.58 12.23 -14.18
C ALA A 33 -16.17 13.50 -13.44
N ILE A 34 -15.33 14.33 -14.04
CA ILE A 34 -14.91 15.61 -13.45
C ILE A 34 -16.07 16.60 -13.36
N GLU A 35 -16.90 16.71 -14.42
CA GLU A 35 -18.10 17.54 -14.38
C GLU A 35 -19.08 17.08 -13.30
N HIS A 36 -19.26 15.78 -13.18
CA HIS A 36 -20.11 15.18 -12.16
C HIS A 36 -19.60 15.50 -10.75
N ALA A 37 -18.29 15.34 -10.53
CA ALA A 37 -17.64 15.65 -9.26
C ALA A 37 -17.81 17.12 -8.88
N GLN A 38 -17.60 18.05 -9.81
CA GLN A 38 -17.77 19.48 -9.59
C GLN A 38 -19.22 19.84 -9.22
N LYS A 39 -20.20 19.24 -9.90
CA LYS A 39 -21.63 19.46 -9.62
C LYS A 39 -22.05 18.96 -8.24
N ASN A 40 -21.44 17.88 -7.78
CA ASN A 40 -21.73 17.25 -6.49
C ASN A 40 -20.83 17.74 -5.32
N GLY A 41 -19.94 18.68 -5.58
CA GLY A 41 -19.07 19.28 -4.56
C GLY A 41 -17.91 18.39 -4.12
N HIS A 42 -17.53 17.39 -4.92
CA HIS A 42 -16.34 16.60 -4.67
C HIS A 42 -15.08 17.39 -5.05
N ASN A 43 -14.09 17.34 -4.21
CA ASN A 43 -12.80 18.05 -4.38
C ASN A 43 -11.65 17.14 -4.82
N VAL A 44 -11.87 15.83 -4.87
CA VAL A 44 -10.90 14.84 -5.34
C VAL A 44 -11.59 13.90 -6.32
N VAL A 45 -10.96 13.66 -7.47
CA VAL A 45 -11.39 12.67 -8.47
C VAL A 45 -10.23 11.73 -8.74
N ILE A 46 -10.48 10.44 -8.62
CA ILE A 46 -9.52 9.38 -8.96
C ILE A 46 -9.99 8.72 -10.24
N LEU A 47 -9.20 8.83 -11.31
CA LEU A 47 -9.44 8.14 -12.57
C LEU A 47 -8.72 6.79 -12.52
N ASP A 48 -9.49 5.71 -12.36
CA ASP A 48 -8.98 4.34 -12.43
C ASP A 48 -8.96 3.87 -13.87
N THR A 49 -7.77 3.62 -14.40
CA THR A 49 -7.57 3.24 -15.80
C THR A 49 -7.36 1.74 -15.95
N ALA A 50 -7.63 1.21 -17.14
CA ALA A 50 -7.44 -0.21 -17.40
C ALA A 50 -5.96 -0.62 -17.19
N GLY A 51 -5.74 -1.64 -16.36
CA GLY A 51 -4.44 -2.27 -16.18
C GLY A 51 -4.27 -3.43 -17.16
N ARG A 52 -3.13 -3.49 -17.84
CA ARG A 52 -2.73 -4.65 -18.67
C ARG A 52 -1.35 -5.14 -18.25
N LEU A 53 -1.13 -6.44 -18.40
CA LEU A 53 0.15 -7.09 -18.05
C LEU A 53 1.31 -6.69 -18.97
N HIS A 54 1.01 -6.23 -20.18
CA HIS A 54 1.99 -5.79 -21.16
C HIS A 54 1.75 -4.35 -21.58
N ILE A 55 2.83 -3.64 -21.85
CA ILE A 55 2.79 -2.28 -22.38
C ILE A 55 2.25 -2.35 -23.80
N ASP A 56 1.02 -1.87 -23.95
CA ASP A 56 0.31 -1.81 -25.21
C ASP A 56 0.33 -0.37 -25.71
N GLU A 57 0.68 -0.17 -26.98
CA GLU A 57 0.75 1.18 -27.55
C GLU A 57 -0.61 1.87 -27.60
N GLU A 58 -1.68 1.12 -27.83
CA GLU A 58 -3.03 1.64 -27.84
C GLU A 58 -3.43 2.20 -26.48
N MET A 59 -3.13 1.46 -25.41
CA MET A 59 -3.35 1.92 -24.03
C MET A 59 -2.52 3.16 -23.72
N MET A 60 -1.27 3.23 -24.17
CA MET A 60 -0.44 4.41 -23.95
C MET A 60 -0.97 5.64 -24.65
N GLN A 61 -1.48 5.50 -25.87
CA GLN A 61 -2.15 6.60 -26.59
C GLN A 61 -3.41 7.07 -25.87
N GLU A 62 -4.22 6.14 -25.39
CA GLU A 62 -5.43 6.43 -24.62
C GLU A 62 -5.11 7.25 -23.35
N LEU A 63 -4.09 6.85 -22.58
CA LEU A 63 -3.63 7.58 -21.39
C LEU A 63 -3.07 8.98 -21.73
N GLN A 64 -2.35 9.10 -22.83
CA GLN A 64 -1.87 10.40 -23.33
C GLN A 64 -3.04 11.31 -23.74
N GLU A 65 -4.06 10.76 -24.41
CA GLU A 65 -5.27 11.49 -24.78
C GLU A 65 -6.04 11.98 -23.56
N ILE A 66 -6.19 11.14 -22.53
CA ILE A 66 -6.81 11.56 -21.26
C ILE A 66 -6.01 12.72 -20.67
N LYS A 67 -4.69 12.58 -20.53
CA LYS A 67 -3.82 13.59 -19.93
C LYS A 67 -3.80 14.91 -20.73
N ALA A 68 -3.96 14.84 -22.04
CA ALA A 68 -4.02 16.03 -22.89
C ALA A 68 -5.37 16.77 -22.81
N ASN A 69 -6.44 16.09 -22.42
CA ASN A 69 -7.80 16.62 -22.43
C ASN A 69 -8.36 16.94 -21.04
N VAL A 70 -7.71 16.49 -20.00
CA VAL A 70 -8.13 16.62 -18.60
C VAL A 70 -6.96 17.19 -17.79
N ASP A 71 -7.25 18.13 -16.90
CA ASP A 71 -6.23 18.68 -15.99
C ASP A 71 -5.93 17.66 -14.87
N VAL A 72 -4.85 16.91 -15.08
CA VAL A 72 -4.41 15.85 -14.15
C VAL A 72 -3.39 16.41 -13.17
N THR A 73 -3.75 16.48 -11.90
CA THR A 73 -2.86 16.97 -10.84
C THR A 73 -1.71 15.99 -10.56
N GLN A 74 -1.99 14.70 -10.53
CA GLN A 74 -1.00 13.65 -10.27
C GLN A 74 -1.28 12.40 -11.09
N THR A 75 -0.23 11.83 -11.66
CA THR A 75 -0.23 10.53 -12.35
C THR A 75 0.52 9.53 -11.49
N ILE A 76 -0.19 8.56 -10.94
CA ILE A 76 0.38 7.55 -10.03
C ILE A 76 0.41 6.21 -10.73
N LEU A 77 1.57 5.59 -10.80
CA LEU A 77 1.74 4.25 -11.33
C LEU A 77 1.65 3.21 -10.21
N VAL A 78 0.78 2.22 -10.40
CA VAL A 78 0.67 1.08 -9.49
C VAL A 78 1.40 -0.12 -10.08
N VAL A 79 2.36 -0.68 -9.35
CA VAL A 79 3.26 -1.75 -9.82
C VAL A 79 3.32 -2.88 -8.79
N ASP A 80 3.35 -4.11 -9.28
CA ASP A 80 3.55 -5.30 -8.47
C ASP A 80 5.05 -5.48 -8.17
N ALA A 81 5.45 -5.40 -6.91
CA ALA A 81 6.85 -5.53 -6.49
C ALA A 81 7.44 -6.93 -6.77
N MET A 82 6.59 -7.96 -6.84
CA MET A 82 7.05 -9.33 -7.09
C MET A 82 7.42 -9.61 -8.54
N THR A 83 7.07 -8.75 -9.49
CA THR A 83 7.44 -8.93 -10.90
C THR A 83 8.90 -8.57 -11.18
N GLY A 84 9.64 -8.08 -10.18
CA GLY A 84 11.09 -7.86 -10.27
C GLY A 84 11.49 -6.88 -11.38
N GLN A 85 12.31 -7.30 -12.32
CA GLN A 85 12.81 -6.44 -13.39
C GLN A 85 11.71 -5.93 -14.32
N ASP A 86 10.62 -6.68 -14.51
CA ASP A 86 9.50 -6.24 -15.33
C ASP A 86 8.81 -5.01 -14.72
N ALA A 87 8.72 -4.93 -13.40
CA ALA A 87 8.24 -3.74 -12.71
C ALA A 87 9.06 -2.49 -13.06
N VAL A 88 10.38 -2.63 -13.12
CA VAL A 88 11.31 -1.54 -13.47
C VAL A 88 11.12 -1.10 -14.93
N ASN A 89 11.01 -2.07 -15.84
CA ASN A 89 10.79 -1.81 -17.27
C ASN A 89 9.46 -1.10 -17.51
N VAL A 90 8.39 -1.55 -16.84
CA VAL A 90 7.07 -0.91 -16.89
C VAL A 90 7.16 0.53 -16.37
N ALA A 91 7.78 0.74 -15.21
CA ALA A 91 7.91 2.06 -14.62
C ALA A 91 8.71 3.03 -15.50
N SER A 92 9.80 2.58 -16.13
CA SER A 92 10.58 3.38 -17.06
C SER A 92 9.75 3.82 -18.28
N ASN A 93 9.07 2.87 -18.92
CA ASN A 93 8.24 3.15 -20.10
C ASN A 93 7.09 4.11 -19.79
N PHE A 94 6.39 3.91 -18.67
CA PHE A 94 5.32 4.83 -18.25
C PHE A 94 5.85 6.22 -17.93
N ASN A 95 7.01 6.31 -17.29
CA ASN A 95 7.63 7.60 -16.98
C ASN A 95 8.06 8.34 -18.26
N GLU A 96 8.59 7.65 -19.25
CA GLU A 96 9.03 8.23 -20.53
C GLU A 96 7.85 8.68 -21.39
N LYS A 97 6.81 7.83 -21.52
CA LYS A 97 5.71 8.06 -22.46
C LYS A 97 4.59 8.95 -21.89
N ILE A 98 4.28 8.79 -20.61
CA ILE A 98 3.15 9.46 -19.95
C ILE A 98 3.65 10.55 -18.98
N GLY A 99 4.77 10.32 -18.31
CA GLY A 99 5.24 11.11 -17.18
C GLY A 99 4.44 10.79 -15.92
N ILE A 100 5.07 10.08 -15.00
CA ILE A 100 4.49 9.74 -13.70
C ILE A 100 5.00 10.71 -12.62
N ASP A 101 4.22 10.92 -11.57
CA ASP A 101 4.58 11.77 -10.43
C ASP A 101 4.96 10.96 -9.20
N GLY A 102 4.46 9.73 -9.12
CA GLY A 102 4.76 8.81 -8.03
C GLY A 102 4.42 7.37 -8.36
N VAL A 103 4.86 6.47 -7.50
CA VAL A 103 4.66 5.03 -7.64
C VAL A 103 4.04 4.45 -6.37
N VAL A 104 3.11 3.53 -6.55
CA VAL A 104 2.58 2.66 -5.49
C VAL A 104 3.08 1.25 -5.76
N LEU A 105 3.73 0.64 -4.78
CA LEU A 105 4.19 -0.75 -4.87
C LEU A 105 3.22 -1.67 -4.15
N THR A 106 2.66 -2.63 -4.86
CA THR A 106 1.81 -3.67 -4.28
C THR A 106 2.60 -4.94 -3.99
N LYS A 107 2.07 -5.81 -3.13
CA LYS A 107 2.66 -7.11 -2.76
C LYS A 107 4.08 -7.02 -2.18
N LEU A 108 4.37 -5.95 -1.46
CA LEU A 108 5.69 -5.76 -0.85
C LEU A 108 5.94 -6.73 0.33
N ASP A 109 4.89 -7.34 0.86
CA ASP A 109 4.96 -8.45 1.80
C ASP A 109 5.69 -9.68 1.23
N GLY A 110 5.62 -9.89 -0.08
CA GLY A 110 6.36 -10.93 -0.80
C GLY A 110 7.79 -10.55 -1.22
N ASP A 111 8.12 -9.25 -1.27
CA ASP A 111 9.46 -8.75 -1.61
C ASP A 111 10.28 -8.51 -0.34
N THR A 112 10.93 -9.57 0.16
CA THR A 112 11.70 -9.54 1.41
C THR A 112 12.90 -8.58 1.37
N ARG A 113 13.39 -8.21 0.19
CA ARG A 113 14.60 -7.40 0.02
C ARG A 113 14.33 -5.97 -0.48
N GLY A 114 13.09 -5.65 -0.86
CA GLY A 114 12.73 -4.32 -1.36
C GLY A 114 13.49 -3.90 -2.64
N GLY A 115 13.98 -4.87 -3.42
CA GLY A 115 14.79 -4.61 -4.60
C GLY A 115 14.06 -3.84 -5.69
N ALA A 116 12.76 -4.11 -5.87
CA ALA A 116 11.91 -3.39 -6.80
C ALA A 116 11.83 -1.89 -6.46
N ALA A 117 11.70 -1.56 -5.18
CA ALA A 117 11.62 -0.17 -4.71
C ALA A 117 12.87 0.64 -5.08
N LEU A 118 14.05 0.09 -4.79
CA LEU A 118 15.33 0.73 -5.11
C LEU A 118 15.52 0.92 -6.62
N SER A 119 15.25 -0.15 -7.40
CA SER A 119 15.45 -0.14 -8.84
C SER A 119 14.50 0.84 -9.53
N ILE A 120 13.22 0.85 -9.18
CA ILE A 120 12.23 1.78 -9.74
C ILE A 120 12.61 3.22 -9.40
N ARG A 121 12.96 3.51 -8.14
CA ARG A 121 13.40 4.84 -7.73
C ARG A 121 14.64 5.29 -8.49
N SER A 122 15.63 4.41 -8.68
CA SER A 122 16.88 4.70 -9.40
C SER A 122 16.63 5.02 -10.88
N VAL A 123 15.77 4.24 -11.54
CA VAL A 123 15.53 4.37 -12.99
C VAL A 123 14.60 5.53 -13.31
N THR A 124 13.51 5.70 -12.54
CA THR A 124 12.51 6.73 -12.83
C THR A 124 12.80 8.08 -12.18
N GLY A 125 13.58 8.11 -11.11
CA GLY A 125 13.76 9.30 -10.26
C GLY A 125 12.51 9.71 -9.48
N LYS A 126 11.40 8.95 -9.58
CA LYS A 126 10.11 9.30 -8.98
C LYS A 126 9.95 8.71 -7.58
N PRO A 127 9.26 9.42 -6.66
CA PRO A 127 9.06 8.91 -5.31
C PRO A 127 8.13 7.69 -5.29
N ILE A 128 8.39 6.77 -4.38
CA ILE A 128 7.40 5.78 -3.98
C ILE A 128 6.54 6.46 -2.90
N LEU A 129 5.23 6.45 -3.09
CA LEU A 129 4.29 7.15 -2.22
C LEU A 129 3.69 6.21 -1.18
N TYR A 130 3.21 5.06 -1.65
CA TYR A 130 2.55 4.06 -0.82
C TYR A 130 3.02 2.65 -1.16
N VAL A 131 2.82 1.75 -0.22
CA VAL A 131 3.11 0.32 -0.35
C VAL A 131 1.94 -0.51 0.14
N GLY A 132 1.59 -1.55 -0.61
CA GLY A 132 0.62 -2.56 -0.20
C GLY A 132 1.33 -3.74 0.45
N MET A 133 1.00 -3.98 1.72
CA MET A 133 1.56 -5.04 2.55
C MET A 133 0.61 -6.23 2.71
N GLY A 134 -0.52 -6.24 1.98
CA GLY A 134 -1.54 -7.27 2.03
C GLY A 134 -2.75 -6.93 1.18
N GLU A 135 -3.88 -7.61 1.42
CA GLU A 135 -5.10 -7.50 0.60
C GLU A 135 -6.16 -6.56 1.17
N LYS A 136 -6.02 -6.12 2.42
CA LYS A 136 -6.98 -5.23 3.07
C LYS A 136 -6.64 -3.77 2.81
N LEU A 137 -7.64 -2.89 2.89
CA LEU A 137 -7.42 -1.45 2.79
C LEU A 137 -6.50 -0.91 3.89
N SER A 138 -6.55 -1.52 5.08
CA SER A 138 -5.64 -1.23 6.19
C SER A 138 -4.19 -1.62 5.93
N ASP A 139 -3.93 -2.43 4.90
CA ASP A 139 -2.60 -2.89 4.55
C ASP A 139 -1.91 -1.97 3.51
N LEU A 140 -2.55 -0.84 3.16
CA LEU A 140 -1.95 0.23 2.39
C LEU A 140 -1.26 1.20 3.35
N GLU A 141 0.05 1.24 3.28
CA GLU A 141 0.88 2.07 4.17
C GLU A 141 1.61 3.16 3.36
N GLN A 142 1.89 4.30 3.99
CA GLN A 142 2.78 5.30 3.40
C GLN A 142 4.20 4.73 3.32
N PHE A 143 4.92 5.05 2.24
CA PHE A 143 6.29 4.60 2.08
C PHE A 143 7.26 5.49 2.87
N TYR A 144 8.05 4.87 3.75
CA TYR A 144 9.10 5.53 4.52
C TYR A 144 10.47 4.99 4.08
N PRO A 145 11.29 5.79 3.36
CA PRO A 145 12.60 5.33 2.85
C PRO A 145 13.53 4.79 3.92
N ASP A 146 13.57 5.42 5.10
CA ASP A 146 14.45 5.02 6.19
C ASP A 146 14.07 3.65 6.78
N ARG A 147 12.77 3.36 6.86
CA ARG A 147 12.27 2.05 7.30
C ARG A 147 12.62 0.97 6.28
N MET A 148 12.46 1.29 4.99
CA MET A 148 12.83 0.36 3.92
C MET A 148 14.34 0.10 3.92
N ALA A 149 15.18 1.12 4.10
CA ALA A 149 16.62 0.96 4.21
C ALA A 149 17.00 0.07 5.40
N SER A 150 16.42 0.29 6.57
CA SER A 150 16.62 -0.54 7.76
C SER A 150 16.23 -2.00 7.53
N ARG A 151 15.12 -2.21 6.81
CA ARG A 151 14.64 -3.54 6.43
C ARG A 151 15.59 -4.25 5.47
N ILE A 152 16.09 -3.54 4.44
CA ILE A 152 17.07 -4.07 3.48
C ILE A 152 18.38 -4.44 4.17
N LEU A 153 18.81 -3.64 5.15
CA LEU A 153 20.04 -3.87 5.93
C LEU A 153 19.89 -4.94 7.04
N GLY A 154 18.72 -5.53 7.18
CA GLY A 154 18.46 -6.56 8.18
C GLY A 154 18.36 -6.06 9.62
N MET A 155 18.17 -4.75 9.80
CA MET A 155 17.99 -4.16 11.14
C MET A 155 16.55 -4.26 11.65
N GLY A 156 15.62 -4.80 10.84
CA GLY A 156 14.20 -4.88 11.16
C GLY A 156 13.51 -3.51 11.11
N ASP A 157 12.20 -3.52 11.17
CA ASP A 157 11.39 -2.31 11.23
C ASP A 157 10.86 -2.08 12.66
N VAL A 158 11.78 -1.71 13.53
CA VAL A 158 11.48 -1.47 14.96
C VAL A 158 10.53 -0.28 15.14
N LEU A 159 10.60 0.72 14.26
CA LEU A 159 9.75 1.92 14.34
C LEU A 159 8.29 1.59 14.05
N THR A 160 8.01 0.83 12.99
CA THR A 160 6.64 0.36 12.71
C THR A 160 6.09 -0.49 13.85
N MET A 161 6.95 -1.28 14.48
CA MET A 161 6.55 -2.08 15.64
C MET A 161 6.17 -1.22 16.85
N ILE A 162 6.94 -0.17 17.11
CA ILE A 162 6.65 0.80 18.18
C ILE A 162 5.34 1.56 17.88
N GLU A 163 5.13 2.02 16.65
CA GLU A 163 3.91 2.75 16.27
C GLU A 163 2.66 1.86 16.37
N LYS A 164 2.70 0.64 15.81
CA LYS A 164 1.58 -0.32 15.94
C LYS A 164 1.31 -0.70 17.40
N ALA A 165 2.36 -0.74 18.22
CA ALA A 165 2.19 -0.93 19.66
C ALA A 165 1.52 0.28 20.31
N GLN A 166 1.94 1.51 19.96
CA GLN A 166 1.36 2.74 20.50
C GLN A 166 -0.11 2.94 20.08
N GLU A 167 -0.47 2.63 18.85
CA GLU A 167 -1.86 2.71 18.38
C GLU A 167 -2.82 1.77 19.10
N ASN A 168 -2.32 0.64 19.59
CA ASN A 168 -3.13 -0.41 20.22
C ASN A 168 -3.01 -0.44 21.75
N ILE A 169 -2.11 0.34 22.34
CA ILE A 169 -1.95 0.43 23.79
C ILE A 169 -2.78 1.59 24.32
N ASP A 170 -3.80 1.25 25.12
CA ASP A 170 -4.50 2.20 25.95
C ASP A 170 -3.54 2.63 27.08
N GLU A 171 -2.99 3.86 26.96
CA GLU A 171 -1.98 4.38 27.91
C GLU A 171 -2.47 4.37 29.36
N GLU A 172 -3.76 4.57 29.60
CA GLU A 172 -4.31 4.55 30.95
C GLU A 172 -4.29 3.14 31.53
N LYS A 173 -4.64 2.14 30.73
CA LYS A 173 -4.59 0.74 31.14
C LYS A 173 -3.17 0.23 31.32
N ALA A 174 -2.23 0.67 30.48
CA ALA A 174 -0.81 0.32 30.63
C ALA A 174 -0.25 0.86 31.94
N LYS A 175 -0.56 2.11 32.32
CA LYS A 175 -0.16 2.71 33.60
C LYS A 175 -0.82 2.02 34.80
N GLU A 176 -2.07 1.60 34.66
CA GLU A 176 -2.76 0.85 35.71
C GLU A 176 -2.15 -0.53 35.92
N LEU A 177 -1.82 -1.22 34.84
CA LEU A 177 -1.14 -2.52 34.86
C LEU A 177 0.24 -2.44 35.51
N GLU A 178 1.03 -1.42 35.13
CA GLU A 178 2.34 -1.13 35.74
C GLU A 178 2.22 -0.87 37.27
N ARG A 179 1.19 -0.10 37.67
CA ARG A 179 0.92 0.15 39.09
C ARG A 179 0.56 -1.11 39.85
N LYS A 180 -0.29 -1.98 39.28
CA LYS A 180 -0.66 -3.27 39.86
C LYS A 180 0.53 -4.22 39.97
N MET A 181 1.39 -4.26 38.94
CA MET A 181 2.62 -5.05 38.99
C MET A 181 3.60 -4.57 40.09
N LYS A 182 3.80 -3.24 40.24
CA LYS A 182 4.64 -2.67 41.29
C LYS A 182 4.11 -2.95 42.69
N LYS A 183 2.80 -3.12 42.85
CA LYS A 183 2.14 -3.41 44.13
C LYS A 183 1.96 -4.90 44.42
N ALA A 184 2.41 -5.77 43.51
CA ALA A 184 2.19 -7.23 43.56
C ALA A 184 0.68 -7.61 43.62
N GLU A 185 -0.19 -6.76 43.05
CA GLU A 185 -1.65 -6.95 42.97
C GLU A 185 -2.07 -7.52 41.60
N PHE A 186 -1.14 -8.07 40.82
CA PHE A 186 -1.37 -8.64 39.49
C PHE A 186 -2.10 -9.98 39.61
N GLY A 187 -3.36 -10.01 39.13
CA GLY A 187 -4.24 -11.18 39.21
C GLY A 187 -4.39 -11.91 37.88
N PHE A 188 -5.19 -12.99 37.91
CA PHE A 188 -5.52 -13.78 36.72
C PHE A 188 -6.30 -12.98 35.68
N ASP A 189 -7.16 -12.06 36.10
CA ASP A 189 -7.95 -11.19 35.23
C ASP A 189 -7.02 -10.20 34.46
N ASP A 190 -6.02 -9.65 35.15
CA ASP A 190 -5.02 -8.76 34.54
C ASP A 190 -4.16 -9.52 33.51
N TYR A 191 -3.88 -10.80 33.78
CA TYR A 191 -3.19 -11.67 32.83
C TYR A 191 -4.02 -11.94 31.56
N LEU A 192 -5.32 -12.23 31.73
CA LEU A 192 -6.26 -12.42 30.61
C LEU A 192 -6.42 -11.14 29.77
N GLU A 193 -6.49 -9.99 30.43
CA GLU A 193 -6.57 -8.71 29.73
C GLU A 193 -5.28 -8.43 28.93
N SER A 194 -4.10 -8.69 29.50
CA SER A 194 -2.80 -8.58 28.82
C SER A 194 -2.72 -9.50 27.60
N MET A 195 -3.21 -10.75 27.73
CA MET A 195 -3.27 -11.70 26.62
C MET A 195 -4.24 -11.24 25.52
N ASN A 196 -5.37 -10.63 25.88
CA ASN A 196 -6.31 -10.06 24.91
C ASN A 196 -5.74 -8.83 24.20
N GLN A 197 -4.98 -7.99 24.90
CA GLN A 197 -4.26 -6.87 24.28
C GLN A 197 -3.20 -7.37 23.30
N MET A 198 -2.42 -8.38 23.66
CA MET A 198 -1.46 -9.01 22.74
C MET A 198 -2.12 -9.62 21.50
N LYS A 199 -3.31 -10.21 21.64
CA LYS A 199 -4.10 -10.69 20.49
C LYS A 199 -4.57 -9.57 19.57
N LYS A 200 -4.95 -8.42 20.12
CA LYS A 200 -5.35 -7.24 19.34
C LYS A 200 -4.18 -6.62 18.57
N MET A 201 -2.96 -6.73 19.05
CA MET A 201 -1.73 -6.31 18.37
C MET A 201 -1.32 -7.24 17.22
N GLY A 202 -2.16 -8.23 16.83
CA GLY A 202 -1.89 -9.15 15.73
C GLY A 202 -1.34 -10.51 16.17
N GLY A 203 -1.24 -10.75 17.49
CA GLY A 203 -0.73 -12.00 18.06
C GLY A 203 0.79 -12.18 17.94
N LEU A 204 1.32 -13.21 18.58
CA LEU A 204 2.75 -13.52 18.57
C LEU A 204 3.31 -13.74 17.16
N SER A 205 2.51 -14.30 16.26
CA SER A 205 2.92 -14.55 14.87
C SER A 205 3.16 -13.25 14.10
N SER A 206 2.38 -12.20 14.35
CA SER A 206 2.58 -10.88 13.70
C SER A 206 3.83 -10.19 14.22
N VAL A 207 4.07 -10.25 15.53
CA VAL A 207 5.31 -9.73 16.17
C VAL A 207 6.52 -10.53 15.70
N LEU A 208 6.42 -11.84 15.63
CA LEU A 208 7.48 -12.72 15.13
C LEU A 208 7.74 -12.53 13.64
N SER A 209 6.71 -12.29 12.82
CA SER A 209 6.89 -12.04 11.38
C SER A 209 7.64 -10.74 11.12
N ILE A 210 7.43 -9.71 11.92
CA ILE A 210 8.17 -8.45 11.82
C ILE A 210 9.62 -8.62 12.29
N CYS A 211 9.86 -9.41 13.35
CA CYS A 211 11.19 -9.66 13.88
C CYS A 211 11.95 -10.75 13.15
N LEU A 212 11.27 -11.81 12.68
CA LEU A 212 11.89 -13.05 12.17
C LEU A 212 11.85 -13.18 10.64
N LEU A 213 11.25 -12.24 9.91
CA LEU A 213 11.30 -12.21 8.44
C LEU A 213 12.73 -12.30 7.88
N TYR A 214 13.73 -12.16 8.74
CA TYR A 214 15.15 -12.13 8.36
C TYR A 214 16.00 -13.28 8.90
N THR A 215 15.50 -14.16 9.75
CA THR A 215 16.34 -15.17 10.43
C THR A 215 16.00 -16.62 10.09
N SER A 216 14.99 -16.86 9.25
CA SER A 216 14.76 -18.22 8.75
C SER A 216 15.64 -18.44 7.53
N PRO A 217 16.75 -19.20 7.63
CA PRO A 217 17.52 -19.58 6.44
C PRO A 217 16.59 -20.33 5.49
N SER A 218 16.65 -19.97 4.21
CA SER A 218 15.95 -20.72 3.18
C SER A 218 16.32 -22.20 3.29
N PRO A 219 15.39 -23.15 3.07
CA PRO A 219 15.73 -24.56 3.01
C PRO A 219 16.87 -24.89 2.04
N ARG A 220 17.16 -23.99 1.09
CA ARG A 220 18.29 -24.11 0.15
C ARG A 220 19.64 -23.69 0.75
N ASP A 221 19.66 -22.98 1.86
CA ASP A 221 20.92 -22.52 2.49
C ASP A 221 21.46 -23.54 3.50
N THR A 222 20.70 -24.59 3.80
CA THR A 222 21.10 -25.70 4.68
C THR A 222 21.71 -26.90 3.96
N GLU A 223 21.81 -26.88 2.63
CA GLU A 223 22.41 -27.93 1.80
C GLU A 223 23.80 -27.57 1.25
N ARG A 224 24.65 -26.88 2.05
CA ARG A 224 26.08 -26.72 1.75
C ARG A 224 26.95 -27.11 2.91
#